data_a13a35e7a27256c1b222737acbc0b4df
#
_entry.id   a13a35e7a27256c1b222737acbc0b4df
#
_cell.length_a   1.000
_cell.length_b   1.000
_cell.length_c   1.000
_cell.angle_alpha   90.00
_cell.angle_beta   90.00
_cell.angle_gamma   90.00
#
_symmetry.space_group_name_H-M   'P 1'
#
loop_
_entity.id
_entity.type
_entity.pdbx_description
1 polymer ?
#
loop_
_entity_poly.entity_id
_entity_poly.type
_entity_poly.pdbx_seq_one_letter_code
_entity_poly.pdbx_strand_id
1 'polypeptide(L)'
;MKAFEFINASSLEAAAELLAERGDSGKAIAGGTDAFGTLKDCIHPDYPDVVVNLKTIEGLDYIREDGGEVAIGSLTRLHSLETDPLIGQRYPALADAARAVASPQLRNMGTIAGNICQEPRCWYYRYPDNYFDCMRKGGTNCNALTGENRFHSIFGSAPVVIRPCSGNCPGSVDIPSYMEKLRGGEVVAAAGILLDTNPLPAVTGRVCPHYCEQNCNRGLWDEAVSVRSAERYLGDYVLDHAAEVLDTPPARGKSVAIVGAGPAGLACAFYLRRAGHPVTVFEKMPEAGGMLRYGIPPYRLSVETMRLQVDALGQMGVEFRFGVEVGKDVLLEELRTSHAAVFLAPGAWGQPKLGLAGEELLSPGLPFLREVKDGRQGSIGGRVVVIGGGNVAVDVALAPSASARPR
;
A
#
# COMPACT_ATOMS: atom_id res chain seq x y z
N MET A 1 -10.43 19.27 -36.54
CA MET A 1 -9.65 20.29 -35.80
C MET A 1 -10.14 21.65 -36.26
N LYS A 2 -10.55 22.51 -35.32
CA LYS A 2 -10.97 23.89 -35.61
C LYS A 2 -9.71 24.76 -35.85
N ALA A 3 -9.89 25.92 -36.48
CA ALA A 3 -8.79 26.88 -36.67
C ALA A 3 -8.42 27.55 -35.35
N PHE A 4 -7.15 27.85 -35.19
CA PHE A 4 -6.60 28.61 -34.06
C PHE A 4 -5.40 29.44 -34.55
N GLU A 5 -5.07 30.49 -33.84
CA GLU A 5 -3.84 31.24 -34.02
C GLU A 5 -2.67 30.50 -33.37
N PHE A 6 -1.53 30.39 -34.05
CA PHE A 6 -0.34 29.73 -33.53
C PHE A 6 0.78 30.77 -33.30
N ILE A 7 1.12 31.00 -32.04
CA ILE A 7 2.05 32.03 -31.62
C ILE A 7 3.32 31.39 -31.05
N ASN A 8 4.47 31.82 -31.55
CA ASN A 8 5.78 31.45 -31.04
C ASN A 8 6.17 32.39 -29.88
N ALA A 9 6.26 31.87 -28.66
CA ALA A 9 6.71 32.67 -27.54
C ALA A 9 8.22 32.88 -27.56
N SER A 10 8.66 34.10 -27.22
CA SER A 10 10.08 34.48 -27.18
C SER A 10 10.70 34.30 -25.80
N SER A 11 9.89 34.27 -24.74
CA SER A 11 10.33 34.03 -23.37
C SER A 11 9.21 33.36 -22.53
N LEU A 12 9.55 32.90 -21.30
CA LEU A 12 8.56 32.36 -20.36
C LEU A 12 7.56 33.40 -19.90
N GLU A 13 8.05 34.63 -19.66
CA GLU A 13 7.23 35.76 -19.25
C GLU A 13 6.21 36.09 -20.34
N ALA A 14 6.65 36.24 -21.59
CA ALA A 14 5.77 36.50 -22.72
C ALA A 14 4.72 35.39 -22.92
N ALA A 15 5.12 34.12 -22.74
CA ALA A 15 4.18 32.99 -22.81
C ALA A 15 3.16 33.06 -21.68
N ALA A 16 3.59 33.34 -20.45
CA ALA A 16 2.73 33.43 -19.29
C ALA A 16 1.72 34.58 -19.37
N GLU A 17 2.19 35.77 -19.80
CA GLU A 17 1.34 36.94 -20.02
C GLU A 17 0.26 36.66 -21.07
N LEU A 18 0.65 36.09 -22.20
CA LEU A 18 -0.28 35.76 -23.30
C LEU A 18 -1.32 34.73 -22.85
N LEU A 19 -0.90 33.67 -22.12
CA LEU A 19 -1.81 32.68 -21.61
C LEU A 19 -2.75 33.23 -20.52
N ALA A 20 -2.24 34.13 -19.67
CA ALA A 20 -3.07 34.81 -18.66
C ALA A 20 -4.12 35.74 -19.29
N GLU A 21 -3.74 36.48 -20.37
CA GLU A 21 -4.65 37.33 -21.13
C GLU A 21 -5.77 36.52 -21.82
N ARG A 22 -5.41 35.36 -22.38
CA ARG A 22 -6.34 34.51 -23.13
C ARG A 22 -7.20 33.58 -22.25
N GLY A 23 -6.77 33.31 -21.02
CA GLY A 23 -7.47 32.40 -20.12
C GLY A 23 -7.75 31.04 -20.76
N ASP A 24 -8.99 30.57 -20.70
CA ASP A 24 -9.42 29.27 -21.22
C ASP A 24 -9.34 29.15 -22.75
N SER A 25 -9.26 30.30 -23.47
CA SER A 25 -9.07 30.31 -24.93
C SER A 25 -7.61 30.19 -25.38
N GLY A 26 -6.65 30.19 -24.44
CA GLY A 26 -5.24 29.99 -24.68
C GLY A 26 -4.75 28.59 -24.27
N LYS A 27 -3.94 27.95 -25.11
CA LYS A 27 -3.34 26.63 -24.79
C LYS A 27 -1.84 26.61 -25.08
N ALA A 28 -1.04 26.24 -24.07
CA ALA A 28 0.39 26.01 -24.27
C ALA A 28 0.67 24.69 -25.00
N ILE A 29 1.69 24.71 -25.87
CA ILE A 29 2.16 23.50 -26.56
C ILE A 29 3.67 23.40 -26.54
N ALA A 30 4.18 22.21 -26.22
CA ALA A 30 5.59 21.85 -26.32
C ALA A 30 5.78 20.78 -27.42
N GLY A 31 5.98 19.52 -27.08
CA GLY A 31 6.12 18.44 -28.06
C GLY A 31 4.85 18.15 -28.88
N GLY A 32 3.69 18.57 -28.42
CA GLY A 32 2.40 18.46 -29.11
C GLY A 32 1.82 17.07 -29.21
N THR A 33 2.51 16.05 -28.74
CA THR A 33 2.12 14.63 -28.89
C THR A 33 0.81 14.25 -28.21
N ASP A 34 0.38 14.99 -27.20
CA ASP A 34 -0.93 14.87 -26.57
C ASP A 34 -1.89 15.99 -27.02
N ALA A 35 -1.42 17.25 -26.99
CA ALA A 35 -2.24 18.43 -27.27
C ALA A 35 -2.89 18.38 -28.66
N PHE A 36 -2.18 17.98 -29.69
CA PHE A 36 -2.79 17.86 -31.03
C PHE A 36 -3.82 16.74 -31.12
N GLY A 37 -3.66 15.66 -30.35
CA GLY A 37 -4.68 14.62 -30.24
C GLY A 37 -5.96 15.17 -29.63
N THR A 38 -5.86 15.92 -28.54
CA THR A 38 -7.04 16.52 -27.86
C THR A 38 -7.75 17.55 -28.75
N LEU A 39 -6.98 18.35 -29.49
CA LEU A 39 -7.52 19.35 -30.44
C LEU A 39 -8.17 18.70 -31.66
N LYS A 40 -7.54 17.65 -32.22
CA LYS A 40 -8.08 16.90 -33.36
C LYS A 40 -9.40 16.24 -33.04
N ASP A 41 -9.50 15.63 -31.88
CA ASP A 41 -10.66 14.85 -31.45
C ASP A 41 -11.73 15.71 -30.76
N CYS A 42 -11.51 17.06 -30.68
CA CYS A 42 -12.43 18.01 -30.05
C CYS A 42 -12.88 17.56 -28.65
N ILE A 43 -11.92 17.13 -27.82
CA ILE A 43 -12.19 16.55 -26.51
C ILE A 43 -12.85 17.56 -25.58
N HIS A 44 -12.43 18.81 -25.62
CA HIS A 44 -12.98 19.88 -24.79
C HIS A 44 -14.17 20.57 -25.46
N PRO A 45 -15.21 20.93 -24.71
CA PRO A 45 -16.30 21.75 -25.24
C PRO A 45 -15.79 23.13 -25.67
N ASP A 46 -14.88 23.71 -24.89
CA ASP A 46 -14.20 24.96 -25.21
C ASP A 46 -12.94 24.68 -26.02
N TYR A 47 -12.87 25.25 -27.20
CA TYR A 47 -11.75 25.07 -28.12
C TYR A 47 -10.84 26.29 -28.09
N PRO A 48 -9.51 26.15 -27.93
CA PRO A 48 -8.63 27.30 -27.85
C PRO A 48 -8.60 28.08 -29.17
N ASP A 49 -8.67 29.40 -29.05
CA ASP A 49 -8.46 30.31 -30.16
C ASP A 49 -6.97 30.56 -30.46
N VAL A 50 -6.14 30.38 -29.41
CA VAL A 50 -4.68 30.62 -29.47
C VAL A 50 -3.92 29.41 -28.92
N VAL A 51 -2.92 28.96 -29.67
CA VAL A 51 -1.95 27.95 -29.26
C VAL A 51 -0.57 28.57 -29.15
N VAL A 52 0.02 28.59 -27.95
CA VAL A 52 1.31 29.22 -27.65
C VAL A 52 2.41 28.17 -27.70
N ASN A 53 3.31 28.29 -28.66
CA ASN A 53 4.44 27.38 -28.82
C ASN A 53 5.58 27.73 -27.85
N LEU A 54 5.89 26.81 -26.93
CA LEU A 54 6.97 27.00 -25.97
C LEU A 54 8.33 26.54 -26.49
N LYS A 55 8.41 25.80 -27.59
CA LYS A 55 9.65 25.23 -28.15
C LYS A 55 10.61 26.27 -28.70
N THR A 56 10.14 27.48 -28.93
CA THR A 56 10.96 28.61 -29.38
C THR A 56 11.67 29.32 -28.23
N ILE A 57 11.37 28.98 -26.99
CA ILE A 57 12.02 29.54 -25.81
C ILE A 57 13.34 28.79 -25.58
N GLU A 58 14.44 29.54 -25.61
CA GLU A 58 15.78 28.98 -25.39
C GLU A 58 16.02 28.62 -23.91
N GLY A 59 16.98 27.71 -23.67
CA GLY A 59 17.44 27.36 -22.32
C GLY A 59 16.52 26.44 -21.50
N LEU A 60 15.50 25.84 -22.12
CA LEU A 60 14.56 24.94 -21.44
C LEU A 60 14.77 23.45 -21.79
N ASP A 61 15.75 23.10 -22.62
CA ASP A 61 16.12 21.74 -22.98
C ASP A 61 17.52 21.42 -22.42
N TYR A 62 17.61 20.83 -21.24
CA TYR A 62 18.86 20.46 -20.59
C TYR A 62 18.73 19.36 -19.58
N ILE A 63 19.83 18.63 -19.35
CA ILE A 63 20.02 17.73 -18.21
C ILE A 63 21.37 18.11 -17.62
N ARG A 64 21.42 18.52 -16.34
CA ARG A 64 22.66 18.93 -15.69
C ARG A 64 22.67 18.58 -14.21
N GLU A 65 23.85 18.34 -13.67
CA GLU A 65 24.06 18.22 -12.24
C GLU A 65 24.17 19.61 -11.60
N ASP A 66 23.44 19.84 -10.54
CA ASP A 66 23.41 21.10 -9.80
C ASP A 66 23.31 20.83 -8.31
N GLY A 67 24.36 21.18 -7.55
CA GLY A 67 24.38 21.05 -6.08
C GLY A 67 24.16 19.63 -5.55
N GLY A 68 24.48 18.58 -6.31
CA GLY A 68 24.25 17.17 -5.92
C GLY A 68 22.87 16.63 -6.38
N GLU A 69 22.03 17.47 -6.93
CA GLU A 69 20.77 17.11 -7.56
C GLU A 69 20.90 17.10 -9.09
N VAL A 70 19.93 16.56 -9.79
CA VAL A 70 19.88 16.63 -11.26
C VAL A 70 18.73 17.55 -11.66
N ALA A 71 19.08 18.64 -12.33
CA ALA A 71 18.13 19.60 -12.92
C ALA A 71 17.82 19.19 -14.36
N ILE A 72 16.54 19.12 -14.68
CA ILE A 72 16.03 18.74 -16.00
C ILE A 72 15.14 19.86 -16.53
N GLY A 73 15.47 20.36 -17.72
CA GLY A 73 14.70 21.38 -18.39
C GLY A 73 13.32 20.87 -18.83
N SER A 74 12.31 21.74 -18.76
CA SER A 74 10.92 21.38 -19.06
C SER A 74 10.68 20.91 -20.51
N LEU A 75 11.50 21.36 -21.44
CA LEU A 75 11.44 20.98 -22.87
C LEU A 75 12.36 19.80 -23.21
N THR A 76 13.07 19.22 -22.25
CA THR A 76 13.90 18.02 -22.45
C THR A 76 13.03 16.89 -22.99
N ARG A 77 13.47 16.28 -24.08
CA ARG A 77 12.72 15.20 -24.73
C ARG A 77 12.77 13.92 -23.92
N LEU A 78 11.72 13.14 -23.98
CA LEU A 78 11.67 11.83 -23.30
C LEU A 78 12.78 10.89 -23.80
N HIS A 79 13.14 10.95 -25.08
CA HIS A 79 14.27 10.19 -25.63
C HIS A 79 15.61 10.59 -25.01
N SER A 80 15.83 11.88 -24.76
CA SER A 80 17.03 12.35 -24.06
C SER A 80 17.12 11.79 -22.64
N LEU A 81 16.01 11.76 -21.90
CA LEU A 81 15.97 11.15 -20.57
C LEU A 81 16.22 9.62 -20.59
N GLU A 82 15.69 8.93 -21.59
CA GLU A 82 15.88 7.49 -21.79
C GLU A 82 17.35 7.12 -21.99
N THR A 83 18.11 7.98 -22.71
CA THR A 83 19.46 7.67 -23.18
C THR A 83 20.57 8.38 -22.42
N ASP A 84 20.25 9.34 -21.57
CA ASP A 84 21.22 10.14 -20.83
C ASP A 84 21.97 9.28 -19.77
N PRO A 85 23.32 9.27 -19.80
CA PRO A 85 24.09 8.47 -18.86
C PRO A 85 23.93 8.89 -17.40
N LEU A 86 23.77 10.18 -17.10
CA LEU A 86 23.56 10.68 -15.74
C LEU A 86 22.24 10.20 -15.17
N ILE A 87 21.17 10.27 -15.98
CA ILE A 87 19.85 9.74 -15.60
C ILE A 87 19.90 8.22 -15.44
N GLY A 88 20.51 7.50 -16.38
CA GLY A 88 20.63 6.04 -16.32
C GLY A 88 21.38 5.53 -15.08
N GLN A 89 22.40 6.25 -14.63
CA GLN A 89 23.19 5.86 -13.46
C GLN A 89 22.53 6.24 -12.13
N ARG A 90 21.99 7.45 -12.02
CA ARG A 90 21.47 7.97 -10.74
C ARG A 90 19.98 7.79 -10.54
N TYR A 91 19.21 7.75 -11.63
CA TYR A 91 17.75 7.66 -11.61
C TYR A 91 17.23 6.64 -12.64
N PRO A 92 17.66 5.37 -12.57
CA PRO A 92 17.31 4.35 -13.56
C PRO A 92 15.80 4.19 -13.75
N ALA A 93 15.01 4.34 -12.68
CA ALA A 93 13.55 4.30 -12.74
C ALA A 93 12.97 5.41 -13.63
N LEU A 94 13.59 6.59 -13.69
CA LEU A 94 13.17 7.68 -14.57
C LEU A 94 13.51 7.37 -16.03
N ALA A 95 14.70 6.80 -16.30
CA ALA A 95 15.09 6.36 -17.64
C ALA A 95 14.15 5.27 -18.17
N ASP A 96 13.81 4.28 -17.32
CA ASP A 96 12.90 3.19 -17.66
C ASP A 96 11.46 3.70 -17.87
N ALA A 97 10.99 4.62 -17.02
CA ALA A 97 9.71 5.27 -17.20
C ALA A 97 9.64 6.05 -18.53
N ALA A 98 10.69 6.80 -18.87
CA ALA A 98 10.77 7.51 -20.15
C ALA A 98 10.76 6.54 -21.34
N ARG A 99 11.48 5.41 -21.24
CA ARG A 99 11.51 4.33 -22.25
C ARG A 99 10.15 3.68 -22.45
N ALA A 100 9.37 3.53 -21.39
CA ALA A 100 8.04 2.93 -21.43
C ALA A 100 6.97 3.82 -22.06
N VAL A 101 7.26 5.11 -22.32
CA VAL A 101 6.29 6.02 -22.93
C VAL A 101 6.13 5.72 -24.43
N ALA A 102 4.92 5.30 -24.82
CA ALA A 102 4.45 5.19 -26.21
C ALA A 102 5.48 4.57 -27.20
N SER A 103 5.79 5.28 -28.30
CA SER A 103 6.73 4.83 -29.33
C SER A 103 7.99 5.70 -29.37
N PRO A 104 9.11 5.22 -29.96
CA PRO A 104 10.32 6.03 -30.15
C PRO A 104 10.06 7.36 -30.84
N GLN A 105 9.18 7.39 -31.84
CA GLN A 105 8.81 8.60 -32.55
C GLN A 105 8.15 9.63 -31.63
N LEU A 106 7.26 9.18 -30.77
CA LEU A 106 6.60 10.04 -29.78
C LEU A 106 7.59 10.52 -28.72
N ARG A 107 8.54 9.70 -28.27
CA ARG A 107 9.58 10.11 -27.31
C ARG A 107 10.55 11.12 -27.88
N ASN A 108 10.83 11.08 -29.19
CA ASN A 108 11.65 12.08 -29.88
C ASN A 108 10.99 13.46 -30.01
N MET A 109 9.66 13.53 -29.83
CA MET A 109 8.91 14.78 -29.90
C MET A 109 8.38 15.23 -28.56
N GLY A 110 7.93 14.30 -27.74
CA GLY A 110 7.36 14.57 -26.41
C GLY A 110 8.42 15.06 -25.43
N THR A 111 8.08 16.07 -24.63
CA THR A 111 8.93 16.66 -23.60
C THR A 111 8.53 16.18 -22.22
N ILE A 112 9.41 16.29 -21.23
CA ILE A 112 9.12 15.86 -19.87
C ILE A 112 7.95 16.65 -19.27
N ALA A 113 7.93 17.99 -19.42
CA ALA A 113 6.81 18.79 -18.92
C ALA A 113 5.51 18.47 -19.66
N GLY A 114 5.56 18.32 -20.99
CA GLY A 114 4.38 17.91 -21.77
C GLY A 114 3.85 16.53 -21.36
N ASN A 115 4.73 15.62 -20.93
CA ASN A 115 4.33 14.33 -20.42
C ASN A 115 3.67 14.41 -19.03
N ILE A 116 4.24 15.20 -18.12
CA ILE A 116 3.69 15.41 -16.77
C ILE A 116 2.33 16.13 -16.83
N CYS A 117 2.20 17.10 -17.73
CA CYS A 117 0.98 17.90 -17.93
C CYS A 117 -0.01 17.31 -18.94
N GLN A 118 0.20 16.05 -19.39
CA GLN A 118 -0.69 15.43 -20.35
C GLN A 118 -2.10 15.23 -19.81
N GLU A 119 -3.08 15.29 -20.70
CA GLU A 119 -4.48 15.05 -20.39
C GLU A 119 -4.74 13.59 -19.99
N PRO A 120 -5.72 13.32 -19.11
CA PRO A 120 -6.07 11.96 -18.74
C PRO A 120 -6.43 11.07 -19.94
N ARG A 121 -6.13 9.77 -19.82
CA ARG A 121 -6.48 8.76 -20.84
C ARG A 121 -7.86 8.14 -20.62
N CYS A 122 -8.60 8.63 -19.64
CA CYS A 122 -9.95 8.17 -19.30
C CYS A 122 -10.86 8.24 -20.53
N TRP A 123 -11.56 7.15 -20.85
CA TRP A 123 -12.44 7.07 -22.01
C TRP A 123 -13.59 8.09 -21.96
N TYR A 124 -14.16 8.31 -20.79
CA TYR A 124 -15.24 9.29 -20.60
C TYR A 124 -14.75 10.74 -20.76
N TYR A 125 -13.52 11.02 -20.30
CA TYR A 125 -12.88 12.31 -20.48
C TYR A 125 -12.53 12.57 -21.96
N ARG A 126 -11.98 11.56 -22.65
CA ARG A 126 -11.54 11.66 -24.06
C ARG A 126 -12.67 11.65 -25.07
N TYR A 127 -13.90 11.40 -24.66
CA TYR A 127 -15.03 11.48 -25.54
C TYR A 127 -15.33 12.96 -25.89
N PRO A 128 -15.64 13.29 -27.17
CA PRO A 128 -15.89 14.68 -27.58
C PRO A 128 -16.99 15.38 -26.78
N ASP A 129 -16.90 16.70 -26.70
CA ASP A 129 -17.95 17.63 -26.25
C ASP A 129 -18.59 17.31 -24.88
N ASN A 130 -17.88 16.72 -23.95
CA ASN A 130 -18.40 16.38 -22.61
C ASN A 130 -19.73 15.54 -22.62
N TYR A 131 -19.89 14.67 -23.60
CA TYR A 131 -21.08 13.80 -23.76
C TYR A 131 -21.45 13.04 -22.48
N PHE A 132 -20.46 12.65 -21.67
CA PHE A 132 -20.66 11.91 -20.43
C PHE A 132 -20.78 12.79 -19.19
N ASP A 133 -20.98 14.07 -19.33
CA ASP A 133 -21.08 15.03 -18.21
C ASP A 133 -19.89 14.94 -17.21
N CYS A 134 -18.66 14.81 -17.75
CA CYS A 134 -17.45 14.59 -16.97
C CYS A 134 -17.10 15.81 -16.11
N MET A 135 -16.92 15.61 -14.80
CA MET A 135 -16.56 16.66 -13.83
C MET A 135 -15.29 17.45 -14.24
N ARG A 136 -14.30 16.80 -14.87
CA ARG A 136 -13.08 17.48 -15.34
C ARG A 136 -13.30 18.38 -16.55
N LYS A 137 -14.46 18.34 -17.15
CA LYS A 137 -14.88 19.19 -18.27
C LYS A 137 -16.05 20.09 -17.88
N GLY A 138 -16.19 20.41 -16.60
CA GLY A 138 -17.27 21.25 -16.08
C GLY A 138 -18.60 20.54 -15.89
N GLY A 139 -18.66 19.22 -16.02
CA GLY A 139 -19.85 18.43 -15.73
C GLY A 139 -19.99 18.07 -14.25
N THR A 140 -20.97 17.23 -13.93
CA THR A 140 -21.37 16.88 -12.56
C THR A 140 -21.04 15.44 -12.17
N ASN A 141 -20.61 14.60 -13.12
CA ASN A 141 -20.50 13.17 -12.92
C ASN A 141 -19.10 12.63 -13.23
N CYS A 142 -18.75 11.51 -12.60
CA CYS A 142 -17.56 10.72 -12.95
C CYS A 142 -17.96 9.28 -13.27
N ASN A 143 -18.19 9.00 -14.54
CA ASN A 143 -18.59 7.67 -15.00
C ASN A 143 -17.49 6.60 -14.82
N ALA A 144 -16.23 7.00 -14.58
CA ALA A 144 -15.15 6.06 -14.25
C ALA A 144 -15.25 5.48 -12.83
N LEU A 145 -16.08 6.03 -11.94
CA LEU A 145 -16.32 5.48 -10.59
C LEU A 145 -16.95 4.09 -10.65
N THR A 146 -17.90 3.90 -11.57
CA THR A 146 -18.68 2.66 -11.67
C THR A 146 -18.49 1.94 -13.00
N GLY A 147 -17.81 2.58 -13.97
CA GLY A 147 -17.57 2.05 -15.31
C GLY A 147 -16.11 1.72 -15.57
N GLU A 148 -15.69 1.90 -16.84
CA GLU A 148 -14.31 1.63 -17.26
C GLU A 148 -13.33 2.66 -16.68
N ASN A 149 -12.44 2.24 -15.79
CA ASN A 149 -11.51 3.12 -15.08
C ASN A 149 -10.03 2.81 -15.31
N ARG A 150 -9.68 1.81 -16.12
CA ARG A 150 -8.27 1.43 -16.39
C ARG A 150 -7.40 2.57 -16.86
N PHE A 151 -7.99 3.54 -17.56
CA PHE A 151 -7.27 4.69 -18.10
C PHE A 151 -7.60 6.00 -17.36
N HIS A 152 -8.22 5.92 -16.19
CA HIS A 152 -8.48 7.10 -15.37
C HIS A 152 -7.18 7.60 -14.74
N SER A 153 -7.03 8.93 -14.64
CA SER A 153 -5.86 9.53 -13.99
C SER A 153 -5.86 9.29 -12.48
N ILE A 154 -4.71 8.88 -11.93
CA ILE A 154 -4.50 8.75 -10.49
C ILE A 154 -4.61 10.09 -9.75
N PHE A 155 -4.36 11.20 -10.44
CA PHE A 155 -4.52 12.56 -9.94
C PHE A 155 -5.81 13.23 -10.46
N GLY A 156 -6.81 12.41 -10.81
CA GLY A 156 -8.11 12.91 -11.28
C GLY A 156 -8.84 13.71 -10.19
N SER A 157 -9.71 14.63 -10.60
CA SER A 157 -10.55 15.42 -9.69
C SER A 157 -11.61 14.59 -8.96
N ALA A 158 -12.03 13.47 -9.51
CA ALA A 158 -12.85 12.51 -8.79
C ALA A 158 -11.95 11.60 -7.94
N PRO A 159 -12.34 11.27 -6.71
CA PRO A 159 -11.62 10.33 -5.86
C PRO A 159 -11.83 8.90 -6.38
N VAL A 160 -11.45 8.63 -7.62
CA VAL A 160 -11.45 7.29 -8.16
C VAL A 160 -10.15 6.64 -7.76
N VAL A 161 -10.22 5.77 -6.82
CA VAL A 161 -9.17 4.81 -6.58
C VAL A 161 -9.24 3.83 -7.76
N ILE A 162 -8.24 3.85 -8.62
CA ILE A 162 -8.16 3.00 -9.82
C ILE A 162 -8.29 1.51 -9.45
N ARG A 163 -7.86 1.19 -8.24
CA ARG A 163 -8.03 -0.12 -7.60
C ARG A 163 -8.44 0.11 -6.15
N PRO A 164 -9.73 0.32 -5.86
CA PRO A 164 -10.18 0.70 -4.52
C PRO A 164 -9.73 -0.30 -3.45
N CYS A 165 -9.67 -1.59 -3.76
CA CYS A 165 -9.19 -2.61 -2.85
C CYS A 165 -7.73 -2.38 -2.42
N SER A 166 -6.77 -2.22 -3.34
CA SER A 166 -5.37 -1.96 -3.00
C SER A 166 -5.16 -0.57 -2.40
N GLY A 167 -5.84 0.46 -2.91
CA GLY A 167 -5.74 1.83 -2.39
C GLY A 167 -6.30 2.02 -0.99
N ASN A 168 -7.26 1.19 -0.57
CA ASN A 168 -7.82 1.19 0.79
C ASN A 168 -7.14 0.15 1.71
N CYS A 169 -6.21 -0.65 1.20
CA CYS A 169 -5.46 -1.59 2.02
C CYS A 169 -4.32 -0.85 2.74
N PRO A 170 -4.30 -0.81 4.10
CA PRO A 170 -3.19 -0.19 4.84
C PRO A 170 -1.83 -0.83 4.57
N GLY A 171 -1.81 -2.12 4.17
CA GLY A 171 -0.61 -2.87 3.79
C GLY A 171 -0.22 -2.69 2.33
N SER A 172 -0.96 -1.92 1.54
CA SER A 172 -0.72 -1.72 0.10
C SER A 172 -0.62 -3.04 -0.70
N VAL A 173 -1.38 -4.05 -0.31
CA VAL A 173 -1.40 -5.37 -0.96
C VAL A 173 -1.89 -5.22 -2.41
N ASP A 174 -1.21 -5.84 -3.36
CA ASP A 174 -1.65 -5.89 -4.75
C ASP A 174 -2.77 -6.92 -4.96
N ILE A 175 -3.94 -6.59 -4.41
CA ILE A 175 -5.13 -7.43 -4.41
C ILE A 175 -5.56 -7.87 -5.82
N PRO A 176 -5.62 -6.98 -6.83
CA PRO A 176 -6.01 -7.39 -8.17
C PRO A 176 -5.09 -8.42 -8.80
N SER A 177 -3.77 -8.28 -8.60
CA SER A 177 -2.81 -9.21 -9.21
C SER A 177 -2.89 -10.60 -8.60
N TYR A 178 -2.96 -10.72 -7.26
CA TYR A 178 -3.14 -12.06 -6.68
C TYR A 178 -4.51 -12.67 -6.97
N MET A 179 -5.57 -11.86 -7.07
CA MET A 179 -6.90 -12.34 -7.44
C MET A 179 -6.96 -12.84 -8.88
N GLU A 180 -6.24 -12.20 -9.80
CA GLU A 180 -6.10 -12.68 -11.18
C GLU A 180 -5.39 -14.04 -11.23
N LYS A 181 -4.29 -14.20 -10.50
CA LYS A 181 -3.58 -15.47 -10.38
C LYS A 181 -4.46 -16.55 -9.76
N LEU A 182 -5.17 -16.20 -8.68
CA LEU A 182 -6.08 -17.13 -8.02
C LEU A 182 -7.21 -17.60 -8.97
N ARG A 183 -7.78 -16.68 -9.75
CA ARG A 183 -8.78 -17.02 -10.78
C ARG A 183 -8.22 -17.95 -11.84
N GLY A 184 -6.96 -17.81 -12.19
CA GLY A 184 -6.25 -18.69 -13.12
C GLY A 184 -5.85 -20.06 -12.54
N GLY A 185 -6.11 -20.29 -11.24
CA GLY A 185 -5.68 -21.53 -10.54
C GLY A 185 -4.20 -21.54 -10.15
N GLU A 186 -3.49 -20.43 -10.33
CA GLU A 186 -2.06 -20.27 -10.00
C GLU A 186 -1.88 -19.89 -8.52
N VAL A 187 -2.25 -20.80 -7.60
CA VAL A 187 -2.35 -20.54 -6.15
C VAL A 187 -1.00 -20.13 -5.55
N VAL A 188 0.09 -20.80 -5.91
CA VAL A 188 1.45 -20.49 -5.44
C VAL A 188 1.87 -19.08 -5.86
N ALA A 189 1.62 -18.71 -7.12
CA ALA A 189 1.93 -17.37 -7.62
C ALA A 189 1.07 -16.29 -6.92
N ALA A 190 -0.21 -16.56 -6.68
CA ALA A 190 -1.10 -15.69 -5.93
C ALA A 190 -0.61 -15.48 -4.49
N ALA A 191 -0.21 -16.55 -3.82
CA ALA A 191 0.36 -16.50 -2.47
C ALA A 191 1.68 -15.70 -2.43
N GLY A 192 2.55 -15.86 -3.42
CA GLY A 192 3.80 -15.10 -3.55
C GLY A 192 3.54 -13.59 -3.62
N ILE A 193 2.62 -13.15 -4.49
CA ILE A 193 2.23 -11.73 -4.61
C ILE A 193 1.67 -11.19 -3.29
N LEU A 194 0.84 -11.96 -2.59
CA LEU A 194 0.30 -11.57 -1.29
C LEU A 194 1.40 -11.41 -0.24
N LEU A 195 2.35 -12.34 -0.19
CA LEU A 195 3.47 -12.34 0.76
C LEU A 195 4.49 -11.21 0.55
N ASP A 196 4.50 -10.55 -0.61
CA ASP A 196 5.39 -9.41 -0.85
C ASP A 196 5.14 -8.25 0.10
N THR A 197 3.90 -8.05 0.49
CA THR A 197 3.49 -6.94 1.38
C THR A 197 2.73 -7.38 2.63
N ASN A 198 2.28 -8.64 2.70
CA ASN A 198 1.56 -9.20 3.84
C ASN A 198 2.21 -10.49 4.32
N PRO A 199 3.11 -10.43 5.32
CA PRO A 199 3.88 -11.60 5.77
C PRO A 199 3.08 -12.58 6.65
N LEU A 200 1.87 -12.20 7.08
CA LEU A 200 1.02 -12.98 7.99
C LEU A 200 -0.41 -13.14 7.43
N PRO A 201 -0.58 -13.65 6.20
CA PRO A 201 -1.89 -13.63 5.52
C PRO A 201 -2.93 -14.53 6.22
N ALA A 202 -2.53 -15.62 6.85
CA ALA A 202 -3.43 -16.47 7.63
C ALA A 202 -4.03 -15.72 8.85
N VAL A 203 -3.28 -14.78 9.41
CA VAL A 203 -3.73 -13.92 10.52
C VAL A 203 -4.62 -12.79 9.98
N THR A 204 -4.14 -12.02 9.01
CA THR A 204 -4.88 -10.86 8.46
C THR A 204 -6.19 -11.29 7.81
N GLY A 205 -6.22 -12.41 7.10
CA GLY A 205 -7.44 -12.99 6.53
C GLY A 205 -8.51 -13.36 7.58
N ARG A 206 -8.16 -13.38 8.87
CA ARG A 206 -9.10 -13.63 9.98
C ARG A 206 -9.48 -12.39 10.77
N VAL A 207 -8.57 -11.43 10.94
CA VAL A 207 -8.75 -10.31 11.87
C VAL A 207 -8.71 -8.92 11.25
N CYS A 208 -8.39 -8.80 9.97
CA CYS A 208 -8.39 -7.52 9.25
C CYS A 208 -9.82 -6.94 9.20
N PRO A 209 -10.02 -5.62 9.41
CA PRO A 209 -11.33 -4.97 9.29
C PRO A 209 -11.83 -4.79 7.85
N HIS A 210 -11.06 -5.15 6.83
CA HIS A 210 -11.38 -5.17 5.37
C HIS A 210 -11.82 -3.82 4.81
N TYR A 211 -11.03 -2.79 4.99
CA TYR A 211 -11.26 -1.49 4.36
C TYR A 211 -11.36 -1.61 2.82
N CYS A 212 -10.68 -2.59 2.23
CA CYS A 212 -10.77 -2.90 0.80
C CYS A 212 -12.17 -3.34 0.36
N GLU A 213 -12.92 -4.08 1.21
CA GLU A 213 -14.28 -4.52 0.93
C GLU A 213 -15.30 -3.40 1.17
N GLN A 214 -15.09 -2.58 2.21
CA GLN A 214 -16.00 -1.47 2.57
C GLN A 214 -16.13 -0.43 1.43
N ASN A 215 -15.07 -0.26 0.63
CA ASN A 215 -15.03 0.69 -0.47
C ASN A 215 -14.96 -0.03 -1.84
N CYS A 216 -15.43 -1.26 -1.92
CA CYS A 216 -15.42 -2.03 -3.15
C CYS A 216 -16.45 -1.48 -4.15
N ASN A 217 -16.02 -1.10 -5.35
CA ASN A 217 -16.92 -0.62 -6.40
C ASN A 217 -18.00 -1.64 -6.77
N ARG A 218 -17.71 -2.93 -6.69
CA ARG A 218 -18.69 -3.97 -6.95
C ARG A 218 -19.85 -3.92 -5.96
N GLY A 219 -19.57 -3.55 -4.69
CA GLY A 219 -20.62 -3.38 -3.66
C GLY A 219 -21.67 -2.34 -3.99
N LEU A 220 -21.47 -1.50 -5.02
CA LEU A 220 -22.49 -0.58 -5.54
C LEU A 220 -23.50 -1.28 -6.46
N TRP A 221 -23.22 -2.50 -6.92
CA TRP A 221 -24.03 -3.25 -7.87
C TRP A 221 -24.71 -4.48 -7.25
N ASP A 222 -23.92 -5.25 -6.49
CA ASP A 222 -24.37 -6.46 -5.81
C ASP A 222 -23.66 -6.61 -4.45
N GLU A 223 -22.62 -7.42 -4.35
CA GLU A 223 -21.84 -7.65 -3.15
C GLU A 223 -20.37 -7.30 -3.38
N ALA A 224 -19.74 -6.79 -2.34
CA ALA A 224 -18.29 -6.55 -2.37
C ALA A 224 -17.53 -7.86 -2.66
N VAL A 225 -16.42 -7.75 -3.39
CA VAL A 225 -15.54 -8.91 -3.58
C VAL A 225 -14.99 -9.35 -2.23
N SER A 226 -15.16 -10.63 -1.88
CA SER A 226 -14.74 -11.20 -0.60
C SER A 226 -13.21 -11.38 -0.54
N VAL A 227 -12.50 -10.26 -0.46
CA VAL A 227 -11.03 -10.18 -0.43
C VAL A 227 -10.47 -10.91 0.76
N ARG A 228 -11.07 -10.71 1.95
CA ARG A 228 -10.64 -11.39 3.17
C ARG A 228 -10.71 -12.90 3.09
N SER A 229 -11.77 -13.42 2.49
CA SER A 229 -11.90 -14.87 2.34
C SER A 229 -10.85 -15.45 1.40
N ALA A 230 -10.51 -14.72 0.32
CA ALA A 230 -9.43 -15.08 -0.57
C ALA A 230 -8.06 -15.01 0.13
N GLU A 231 -7.80 -13.94 0.90
CA GLU A 231 -6.57 -13.84 1.71
C GLU A 231 -6.47 -14.92 2.77
N ARG A 232 -7.60 -15.27 3.43
CA ARG A 232 -7.64 -16.36 4.38
C ARG A 232 -7.29 -17.70 3.71
N TYR A 233 -7.89 -17.97 2.54
CA TYR A 233 -7.60 -19.19 1.78
C TYR A 233 -6.12 -19.27 1.40
N LEU A 234 -5.56 -18.18 0.84
CA LEU A 234 -4.14 -18.12 0.48
C LEU A 234 -3.24 -18.24 1.71
N GLY A 235 -3.63 -17.59 2.83
CA GLY A 235 -2.88 -17.67 4.07
C GLY A 235 -2.85 -19.09 4.66
N ASP A 236 -3.98 -19.79 4.65
CA ASP A 236 -4.04 -21.18 5.09
C ASP A 236 -3.22 -22.07 4.14
N TYR A 237 -3.31 -21.85 2.83
CA TYR A 237 -2.48 -22.54 1.83
C TYR A 237 -0.98 -22.35 2.09
N VAL A 238 -0.54 -21.12 2.40
CA VAL A 238 0.86 -20.83 2.75
C VAL A 238 1.31 -21.63 3.97
N LEU A 239 0.47 -21.78 4.99
CA LEU A 239 0.83 -22.56 6.20
C LEU A 239 0.93 -24.05 5.91
N ASP A 240 0.03 -24.58 5.08
CA ASP A 240 0.01 -25.99 4.72
C ASP A 240 1.14 -26.36 3.73
N HIS A 241 1.62 -25.40 2.93
CA HIS A 241 2.62 -25.60 1.86
C HIS A 241 3.85 -24.69 2.05
N ALA A 242 4.23 -24.43 3.30
CA ALA A 242 5.30 -23.47 3.63
C ALA A 242 6.62 -23.75 2.88
N ALA A 243 7.02 -25.00 2.76
CA ALA A 243 8.25 -25.40 2.05
C ALA A 243 8.22 -25.12 0.54
N GLU A 244 7.04 -25.05 -0.08
CA GLU A 244 6.86 -24.76 -1.49
C GLU A 244 6.75 -23.25 -1.78
N VAL A 245 6.06 -22.54 -0.88
CA VAL A 245 5.67 -21.13 -1.09
C VAL A 245 6.68 -20.15 -0.52
N LEU A 246 7.32 -20.50 0.62
CA LEU A 246 8.22 -19.59 1.32
C LEU A 246 9.64 -19.71 0.74
N ASP A 247 10.01 -18.73 -0.07
CA ASP A 247 11.39 -18.62 -0.55
C ASP A 247 12.30 -18.22 0.62
N THR A 248 13.27 -19.11 0.90
CA THR A 248 14.21 -18.95 2.01
C THR A 248 15.64 -19.02 1.48
N PRO A 249 16.23 -17.87 1.12
CA PRO A 249 17.61 -17.84 0.67
C PRO A 249 18.58 -18.26 1.80
N PRO A 250 19.76 -18.79 1.45
CA PRO A 250 20.79 -19.12 2.44
C PRO A 250 21.12 -17.93 3.34
N ALA A 251 21.33 -18.19 4.65
CA ALA A 251 21.66 -17.18 5.63
C ALA A 251 23.10 -16.68 5.42
N ARG A 252 23.31 -15.70 4.56
CA ARG A 252 24.62 -15.12 4.22
C ARG A 252 24.80 -13.68 4.70
N GLY A 253 23.71 -13.04 5.12
CA GLY A 253 23.71 -11.66 5.61
C GLY A 253 24.23 -11.53 7.05
N LYS A 254 24.20 -10.30 7.56
CA LYS A 254 24.53 -10.01 8.95
C LYS A 254 23.41 -10.46 9.88
N SER A 255 23.73 -11.00 11.06
CA SER A 255 22.74 -11.45 12.04
C SER A 255 21.97 -10.30 12.66
N VAL A 256 20.67 -10.49 12.88
CA VAL A 256 19.77 -9.50 13.49
C VAL A 256 19.05 -10.13 14.69
N ALA A 257 19.06 -9.43 15.83
CA ALA A 257 18.24 -9.76 16.97
C ALA A 257 16.90 -9.00 16.91
N ILE A 258 15.80 -9.68 17.24
CA ILE A 258 14.47 -9.07 17.36
C ILE A 258 13.99 -9.26 18.79
N VAL A 259 13.57 -8.19 19.44
CA VAL A 259 13.04 -8.18 20.79
C VAL A 259 11.52 -8.10 20.74
N GLY A 260 10.86 -9.22 21.05
CA GLY A 260 9.41 -9.38 21.01
C GLY A 260 8.92 -10.13 19.77
N ALA A 261 8.16 -11.21 20.00
CA ALA A 261 7.55 -12.05 18.98
C ALA A 261 6.07 -11.69 18.71
N GLY A 262 5.69 -10.43 18.87
CA GLY A 262 4.41 -9.89 18.43
C GLY A 262 4.32 -9.72 16.91
N PRO A 263 3.20 -9.20 16.34
CA PRO A 263 3.04 -9.07 14.88
C PRO A 263 4.16 -8.27 14.21
N ALA A 264 4.67 -7.21 14.85
CA ALA A 264 5.77 -6.41 14.32
C ALA A 264 7.08 -7.19 14.25
N GLY A 265 7.41 -7.95 15.30
CA GLY A 265 8.62 -8.78 15.34
C GLY A 265 8.55 -9.94 14.34
N LEU A 266 7.40 -10.62 14.24
CA LEU A 266 7.19 -11.72 13.27
C LEU A 266 7.27 -11.22 11.83
N ALA A 267 6.69 -10.05 11.52
CA ALA A 267 6.78 -9.45 10.20
C ALA A 267 8.23 -9.06 9.85
N CYS A 268 8.96 -8.45 10.80
CA CYS A 268 10.36 -8.12 10.62
C CYS A 268 11.21 -9.39 10.38
N ALA A 269 10.99 -10.46 11.16
CA ALA A 269 11.67 -11.74 11.01
C ALA A 269 11.46 -12.33 9.61
N PHE A 270 10.23 -12.29 9.09
CA PHE A 270 9.89 -12.76 7.76
C PHE A 270 10.70 -12.05 6.67
N TYR A 271 10.65 -10.70 6.64
CA TYR A 271 11.33 -9.94 5.59
C TYR A 271 12.87 -10.04 5.69
N LEU A 272 13.41 -10.06 6.89
CA LEU A 272 14.85 -10.24 7.08
C LEU A 272 15.31 -11.63 6.61
N ARG A 273 14.52 -12.68 6.86
CA ARG A 273 14.86 -14.01 6.36
C ARG A 273 14.75 -14.10 4.84
N ARG A 274 13.72 -13.50 4.24
CA ARG A 274 13.64 -13.36 2.77
C ARG A 274 14.84 -12.59 2.18
N ALA A 275 15.36 -11.62 2.92
CA ALA A 275 16.58 -10.88 2.52
C ALA A 275 17.89 -11.66 2.79
N GLY A 276 17.84 -12.88 3.35
CA GLY A 276 19.00 -13.73 3.61
C GLY A 276 19.74 -13.41 4.92
N HIS A 277 19.15 -12.66 5.85
CA HIS A 277 19.75 -12.41 7.16
C HIS A 277 19.43 -13.53 8.16
N PRO A 278 20.41 -14.00 8.95
CA PRO A 278 20.14 -14.80 10.14
C PRO A 278 19.34 -13.98 11.16
N VAL A 279 18.26 -14.54 11.71
CA VAL A 279 17.37 -13.85 12.65
C VAL A 279 17.17 -14.67 13.90
N THR A 280 17.38 -14.05 15.08
CA THR A 280 17.01 -14.60 16.38
C THR A 280 15.97 -13.69 17.04
N VAL A 281 14.83 -14.26 17.41
CA VAL A 281 13.72 -13.55 18.09
C VAL A 281 13.73 -13.91 19.57
N PHE A 282 13.83 -12.91 20.43
CA PHE A 282 13.77 -13.05 21.89
C PHE A 282 12.36 -12.66 22.38
N GLU A 283 11.67 -13.58 23.04
CA GLU A 283 10.31 -13.39 23.53
C GLU A 283 10.21 -13.80 24.99
N LYS A 284 9.68 -12.89 25.82
CA LYS A 284 9.50 -13.16 27.26
C LYS A 284 8.40 -14.15 27.59
N MET A 285 7.44 -14.28 26.69
CA MET A 285 6.31 -15.20 26.85
C MET A 285 6.73 -16.61 26.39
N PRO A 286 6.03 -17.65 26.85
CA PRO A 286 6.32 -19.04 26.45
C PRO A 286 5.95 -19.34 25.00
N GLU A 287 5.14 -18.51 24.35
CA GLU A 287 4.74 -18.67 22.95
C GLU A 287 4.78 -17.30 22.21
N ALA A 288 5.07 -17.34 20.91
CA ALA A 288 5.03 -16.16 20.07
C ALA A 288 3.60 -15.70 19.75
N GLY A 289 3.48 -14.47 19.23
CA GLY A 289 2.25 -13.89 18.72
C GLY A 289 1.81 -12.61 19.45
N GLY A 290 2.33 -12.33 20.65
CA GLY A 290 1.97 -11.12 21.39
C GLY A 290 0.44 -10.95 21.51
N MET A 291 -0.12 -9.80 21.11
CA MET A 291 -1.57 -9.58 21.16
C MET A 291 -2.39 -10.56 20.31
N LEU A 292 -1.83 -11.09 19.23
CA LEU A 292 -2.50 -12.11 18.40
C LEU A 292 -2.73 -13.40 19.19
N ARG A 293 -1.74 -13.80 20.00
CA ARG A 293 -1.79 -15.01 20.82
C ARG A 293 -2.52 -14.78 22.14
N TYR A 294 -2.32 -13.65 22.81
CA TYR A 294 -2.76 -13.45 24.19
C TYR A 294 -3.95 -12.52 24.35
N GLY A 295 -4.22 -11.63 23.36
CA GLY A 295 -5.32 -10.65 23.40
C GLY A 295 -6.54 -11.06 22.59
N ILE A 296 -6.35 -11.54 21.35
CA ILE A 296 -7.47 -11.89 20.46
C ILE A 296 -8.08 -13.23 20.86
N PRO A 297 -9.39 -13.34 21.10
CA PRO A 297 -10.04 -14.59 21.48
C PRO A 297 -9.91 -15.71 20.43
N PRO A 298 -9.89 -16.99 20.87
CA PRO A 298 -9.67 -18.14 19.96
C PRO A 298 -10.77 -18.34 18.92
N TYR A 299 -11.99 -17.84 19.15
CA TYR A 299 -13.08 -17.88 18.17
C TYR A 299 -12.86 -16.91 16.98
N ARG A 300 -11.97 -15.92 17.13
CA ARG A 300 -11.55 -15.02 16.03
C ARG A 300 -10.22 -15.45 15.41
N LEU A 301 -9.25 -15.83 16.23
CA LEU A 301 -7.94 -16.29 15.80
C LEU A 301 -7.49 -17.46 16.66
N SER A 302 -7.48 -18.67 16.10
CA SER A 302 -7.13 -19.88 16.83
C SER A 302 -5.66 -19.88 17.25
N VAL A 303 -5.38 -20.57 18.37
CA VAL A 303 -4.00 -20.80 18.84
C VAL A 303 -3.22 -21.60 17.80
N GLU A 304 -3.89 -22.56 17.16
CA GLU A 304 -3.29 -23.41 16.13
C GLU A 304 -2.81 -22.62 14.91
N THR A 305 -3.62 -21.69 14.39
CA THR A 305 -3.18 -20.79 13.30
C THR A 305 -1.91 -20.04 13.68
N MET A 306 -1.81 -19.58 14.93
CA MET A 306 -0.60 -18.88 15.39
C MET A 306 0.62 -19.80 15.49
N ARG A 307 0.44 -21.03 15.95
CA ARG A 307 1.52 -22.05 16.00
C ARG A 307 2.03 -22.35 14.60
N LEU A 308 1.15 -22.67 13.65
CA LEU A 308 1.51 -22.91 12.26
C LEU A 308 2.24 -21.72 11.63
N GLN A 309 1.83 -20.48 11.95
CA GLN A 309 2.52 -19.28 11.46
C GLN A 309 3.95 -19.17 12.02
N VAL A 310 4.16 -19.51 13.29
CA VAL A 310 5.48 -19.52 13.93
C VAL A 310 6.34 -20.66 13.37
N ASP A 311 5.76 -21.83 13.17
CA ASP A 311 6.43 -22.98 12.60
C ASP A 311 6.90 -22.71 11.16
N ALA A 312 6.06 -22.03 10.35
CA ALA A 312 6.43 -21.59 9.01
C ALA A 312 7.65 -20.64 9.02
N LEU A 313 7.70 -19.69 9.95
CA LEU A 313 8.89 -18.84 10.14
C LEU A 313 10.10 -19.64 10.63
N GLY A 314 9.89 -20.63 11.49
CA GLY A 314 10.94 -21.56 11.90
C GLY A 314 11.52 -22.35 10.72
N GLN A 315 10.68 -22.81 9.79
CA GLN A 315 11.11 -23.47 8.56
C GLN A 315 11.93 -22.52 7.66
N MET A 316 11.64 -21.23 7.67
CA MET A 316 12.47 -20.22 7.02
C MET A 316 13.83 -20.01 7.72
N GLY A 317 14.07 -20.64 8.87
CA GLY A 317 15.30 -20.53 9.65
C GLY A 317 15.30 -19.33 10.60
N VAL A 318 14.15 -18.88 11.08
CA VAL A 318 14.07 -17.96 12.23
C VAL A 318 14.30 -18.75 13.51
N GLU A 319 15.28 -18.35 14.33
CA GLU A 319 15.51 -18.89 15.67
C GLU A 319 14.61 -18.16 16.67
N PHE A 320 13.84 -18.90 17.47
CA PHE A 320 13.03 -18.34 18.54
C PHE A 320 13.59 -18.72 19.91
N ARG A 321 13.76 -17.75 20.80
CA ARG A 321 14.17 -17.91 22.21
C ARG A 321 13.03 -17.43 23.11
N PHE A 322 12.22 -18.38 23.54
CA PHE A 322 11.08 -18.13 24.42
C PHE A 322 11.48 -18.10 25.88
N GLY A 323 10.69 -17.38 26.71
CA GLY A 323 10.93 -17.23 28.14
C GLY A 323 12.14 -16.32 28.45
N VAL A 324 12.61 -15.53 27.51
CA VAL A 324 13.77 -14.64 27.67
C VAL A 324 13.32 -13.18 27.69
N GLU A 325 13.43 -12.53 28.83
CA GLU A 325 13.11 -11.12 29.00
C GLU A 325 14.37 -10.24 28.78
N VAL A 326 14.39 -9.52 27.68
CA VAL A 326 15.49 -8.57 27.36
C VAL A 326 15.43 -7.40 28.34
N GLY A 327 16.58 -7.07 28.93
CA GLY A 327 16.71 -6.13 30.03
C GLY A 327 16.76 -6.79 31.41
N LYS A 328 16.51 -8.09 31.48
CA LYS A 328 16.60 -8.88 32.72
C LYS A 328 17.47 -10.14 32.55
N ASP A 329 17.06 -11.05 31.64
CA ASP A 329 17.77 -12.31 31.41
C ASP A 329 18.94 -12.15 30.41
N VAL A 330 18.79 -11.22 29.47
CA VAL A 330 19.77 -10.80 28.47
C VAL A 330 19.75 -9.28 28.38
N LEU A 331 20.92 -8.62 28.48
CA LEU A 331 20.98 -7.18 28.37
C LEU A 331 20.92 -6.72 26.91
N LEU A 332 20.31 -5.55 26.67
CA LEU A 332 20.25 -4.96 25.32
C LEU A 332 21.66 -4.76 24.73
N GLU A 333 22.64 -4.40 25.54
CA GLU A 333 24.02 -4.18 25.11
C GLU A 333 24.67 -5.48 24.65
N GLU A 334 24.35 -6.62 25.28
CA GLU A 334 24.83 -7.93 24.83
C GLU A 334 24.30 -8.27 23.44
N LEU A 335 23.02 -7.96 23.17
CA LEU A 335 22.44 -8.15 21.85
C LEU A 335 23.09 -7.23 20.81
N ARG A 336 23.39 -5.98 21.16
CA ARG A 336 24.07 -5.03 20.28
C ARG A 336 25.51 -5.43 19.95
N THR A 337 26.15 -6.16 20.83
CA THR A 337 27.51 -6.64 20.63
C THR A 337 27.55 -7.93 19.80
N SER A 338 26.57 -8.81 20.01
CA SER A 338 26.49 -10.13 19.36
C SER A 338 25.78 -10.14 17.99
N HIS A 339 25.02 -9.10 17.67
CA HIS A 339 24.29 -8.97 16.41
C HIS A 339 24.62 -7.66 15.71
N ALA A 340 24.52 -7.65 14.40
CA ALA A 340 24.77 -6.44 13.59
C ALA A 340 23.70 -5.36 13.76
N ALA A 341 22.48 -5.76 14.12
CA ALA A 341 21.39 -4.86 14.43
C ALA A 341 20.43 -5.49 15.44
N VAL A 342 19.70 -4.64 16.18
CA VAL A 342 18.65 -5.06 17.10
C VAL A 342 17.35 -4.31 16.73
N PHE A 343 16.28 -5.06 16.48
CA PHE A 343 14.94 -4.52 16.23
C PHE A 343 14.08 -4.65 17.49
N LEU A 344 13.56 -3.53 17.99
CA LEU A 344 12.75 -3.49 19.21
C LEU A 344 11.25 -3.49 18.88
N ALA A 345 10.57 -4.57 19.25
CA ALA A 345 9.14 -4.76 19.07
C ALA A 345 8.41 -5.26 20.36
N PRO A 346 8.63 -4.60 21.53
CA PRO A 346 8.14 -5.08 22.83
C PRO A 346 6.61 -5.01 22.96
N GLY A 347 5.92 -4.33 22.03
CA GLY A 347 4.49 -4.11 22.07
C GLY A 347 4.06 -3.06 23.10
N ALA A 348 2.72 -2.90 23.27
CA ALA A 348 2.11 -1.96 24.20
C ALA A 348 1.14 -2.73 25.11
N TRP A 349 1.66 -3.29 26.20
CA TRP A 349 0.87 -4.07 27.18
C TRP A 349 0.26 -3.22 28.29
N GLY A 350 0.74 -1.97 28.43
CA GLY A 350 0.23 -1.04 29.42
C GLY A 350 -1.22 -0.64 29.10
N GLN A 351 -2.05 -0.58 30.13
CA GLN A 351 -3.42 -0.09 30.00
C GLN A 351 -3.46 1.41 30.35
N PRO A 352 -4.10 2.24 29.53
CA PRO A 352 -4.35 3.62 29.89
C PRO A 352 -5.30 3.66 31.09
N LYS A 353 -5.01 4.53 32.06
CA LYS A 353 -5.89 4.82 33.18
C LYS A 353 -7.07 5.67 32.69
N LEU A 354 -8.26 5.38 33.20
CA LEU A 354 -9.47 6.17 32.91
C LEU A 354 -9.51 7.47 33.70
N GLY A 355 -8.76 7.55 34.82
CA GLY A 355 -8.76 8.71 35.72
C GLY A 355 -10.07 8.85 36.53
N LEU A 356 -10.79 7.77 36.71
CA LEU A 356 -12.05 7.73 37.46
C LEU A 356 -11.81 7.29 38.91
N ALA A 357 -12.59 7.84 39.86
CA ALA A 357 -12.61 7.36 41.22
C ALA A 357 -13.15 5.91 41.25
N GLY A 358 -12.44 5.00 41.93
CA GLY A 358 -12.79 3.59 41.99
C GLY A 358 -12.22 2.76 40.83
N GLU A 359 -11.38 3.35 39.96
CA GLU A 359 -10.76 2.63 38.85
C GLU A 359 -9.94 1.41 39.32
N GLU A 360 -9.37 1.46 40.50
CA GLU A 360 -8.62 0.38 41.14
C GLU A 360 -9.45 -0.85 41.39
N LEU A 361 -10.77 -0.74 41.39
CA LEU A 361 -11.71 -1.86 41.55
C LEU A 361 -12.04 -2.56 40.24
N LEU A 362 -11.62 -2.00 39.12
CA LEU A 362 -11.90 -2.54 37.77
C LEU A 362 -10.88 -3.61 37.38
N SER A 363 -11.37 -4.69 36.79
CA SER A 363 -10.51 -5.69 36.13
C SER A 363 -10.15 -5.23 34.72
N PRO A 364 -8.88 -5.06 34.40
CA PRO A 364 -8.45 -4.64 33.08
C PRO A 364 -8.77 -5.68 31.99
N GLY A 365 -9.29 -5.24 30.83
CA GLY A 365 -9.79 -6.14 29.79
C GLY A 365 -8.74 -7.07 29.16
N LEU A 366 -7.53 -6.59 28.89
CA LEU A 366 -6.49 -7.43 28.25
C LEU A 366 -5.96 -8.53 29.18
N PRO A 367 -5.61 -8.27 30.46
CA PRO A 367 -5.32 -9.33 31.41
C PRO A 367 -6.45 -10.37 31.56
N PHE A 368 -7.68 -9.90 31.61
CA PHE A 368 -8.85 -10.77 31.66
C PHE A 368 -8.94 -11.69 30.43
N LEU A 369 -8.85 -11.17 29.22
CA LEU A 369 -8.85 -11.97 27.99
C LEU A 369 -7.71 -12.99 27.94
N ARG A 370 -6.55 -12.62 28.45
CA ARG A 370 -5.40 -13.54 28.59
C ARG A 370 -5.73 -14.69 29.54
N GLU A 371 -6.28 -14.41 30.72
CA GLU A 371 -6.65 -15.44 31.68
C GLU A 371 -7.71 -16.40 31.14
N VAL A 372 -8.72 -15.86 30.43
CA VAL A 372 -9.72 -16.67 29.72
C VAL A 372 -9.07 -17.60 28.70
N LYS A 373 -8.13 -17.04 27.90
CA LYS A 373 -7.46 -17.80 26.83
C LYS A 373 -6.51 -18.87 27.36
N ASP A 374 -5.89 -18.62 28.51
CA ASP A 374 -5.03 -19.58 29.19
C ASP A 374 -5.82 -20.61 30.03
N GLY A 375 -7.18 -20.51 30.04
CA GLY A 375 -8.06 -21.39 30.82
C GLY A 375 -7.93 -21.18 32.33
N ARG A 376 -7.34 -20.06 32.76
CA ARG A 376 -7.12 -19.72 34.18
C ARG A 376 -8.29 -18.94 34.81
N GLN A 377 -9.12 -18.33 33.95
CA GLN A 377 -10.27 -17.57 34.38
C GLN A 377 -11.39 -18.55 34.88
N GLY A 378 -11.77 -18.41 36.14
CA GLY A 378 -12.93 -19.12 36.69
C GLY A 378 -14.26 -18.56 36.16
N SER A 379 -15.37 -19.22 36.56
CA SER A 379 -16.72 -18.75 36.21
C SER A 379 -16.96 -17.33 36.76
N ILE A 380 -17.32 -16.39 35.85
CA ILE A 380 -17.80 -15.08 36.26
C ILE A 380 -19.30 -15.20 36.49
N GLY A 381 -19.70 -15.21 37.77
CA GLY A 381 -21.10 -15.24 38.15
C GLY A 381 -21.72 -13.83 38.22
N GLY A 382 -23.06 -13.78 38.21
CA GLY A 382 -23.83 -12.57 38.48
C GLY A 382 -23.88 -11.58 37.29
N ARG A 383 -24.00 -10.30 37.64
CA ARG A 383 -24.08 -9.20 36.66
C ARG A 383 -22.69 -8.67 36.39
N VAL A 384 -22.30 -8.63 35.12
CA VAL A 384 -21.01 -8.07 34.66
C VAL A 384 -21.27 -6.78 33.87
N VAL A 385 -20.53 -5.74 34.20
CA VAL A 385 -20.54 -4.47 33.48
C VAL A 385 -19.22 -4.32 32.78
N VAL A 386 -19.26 -4.05 31.45
CA VAL A 386 -18.08 -3.77 30.64
C VAL A 386 -18.08 -2.29 30.30
N ILE A 387 -16.99 -1.59 30.64
CA ILE A 387 -16.82 -0.18 30.34
C ILE A 387 -16.00 -0.03 29.06
N GLY A 388 -16.61 0.52 28.01
CA GLY A 388 -16.02 0.77 26.72
C GLY A 388 -16.83 0.19 25.54
N GLY A 389 -16.57 0.67 24.31
CA GLY A 389 -17.25 0.24 23.08
C GLY A 389 -16.29 -0.25 21.98
N GLY A 390 -14.99 -0.36 22.28
CA GLY A 390 -13.99 -0.84 21.32
C GLY A 390 -13.94 -2.38 21.23
N ASN A 391 -13.15 -2.91 20.30
CA ASN A 391 -13.03 -4.34 20.05
C ASN A 391 -12.70 -5.15 21.32
N VAL A 392 -11.84 -4.63 22.21
CA VAL A 392 -11.50 -5.29 23.48
C VAL A 392 -12.72 -5.44 24.37
N ALA A 393 -13.57 -4.41 24.45
CA ALA A 393 -14.78 -4.45 25.28
C ALA A 393 -15.78 -5.49 24.74
N VAL A 394 -15.96 -5.55 23.42
CA VAL A 394 -16.80 -6.57 22.78
C VAL A 394 -16.25 -7.97 23.03
N ASP A 395 -14.95 -8.17 22.88
CA ASP A 395 -14.30 -9.47 23.12
C ASP A 395 -14.42 -9.89 24.60
N VAL A 396 -14.26 -8.94 25.56
CA VAL A 396 -14.47 -9.19 27.00
C VAL A 396 -15.92 -9.58 27.27
N ALA A 397 -16.89 -8.90 26.67
CA ALA A 397 -18.31 -9.21 26.86
C ALA A 397 -18.71 -10.60 26.32
N LEU A 398 -18.08 -11.04 25.24
CA LEU A 398 -18.35 -12.34 24.60
C LEU A 398 -17.56 -13.49 25.22
N ALA A 399 -16.44 -13.23 25.87
CA ALA A 399 -15.57 -14.26 26.44
C ALA A 399 -16.26 -15.19 27.47
N PRO A 400 -17.10 -14.70 28.41
CA PRO A 400 -17.80 -15.56 29.34
C PRO A 400 -18.76 -16.55 28.69
N SER A 401 -19.43 -16.17 27.61
CA SER A 401 -20.35 -17.03 26.87
C SER A 401 -19.64 -18.12 26.05
N ALA A 402 -18.42 -17.88 25.63
CA ALA A 402 -17.62 -18.84 24.88
C ALA A 402 -17.01 -19.92 25.77
N SER A 403 -16.70 -19.62 27.03
CA SER A 403 -16.20 -20.59 28.01
C SER A 403 -17.29 -21.55 28.51
N ALA A 404 -18.57 -21.19 28.37
CA ALA A 404 -19.71 -22.00 28.79
C ALA A 404 -20.20 -23.02 27.75
N ARG A 405 -19.62 -23.05 26.54
CA ARG A 405 -19.97 -24.07 25.53
C ARG A 405 -19.12 -25.32 25.72
N PRO A 406 -19.72 -26.51 25.88
CA PRO A 406 -18.97 -27.76 25.88
C PRO A 406 -18.23 -27.91 24.51
N ARG A 407 -17.05 -28.47 24.56
CA ARG A 407 -16.21 -28.78 23.41
C ARG A 407 -16.88 -29.77 22.47
#